data_cf5f73144378a25d552fc4492aeb5e96
#
_entry.id   cf5f73144378a25d552fc4492aeb5e96
#
_cell.length_a   1.000
_cell.length_b   1.000
_cell.length_c   1.000
_cell.angle_alpha   90.00
_cell.angle_beta   90.00
_cell.angle_gamma   90.00
#
_symmetry.space_group_name_H-M   'P 1'
#
loop_
_entity.id
_entity.type
_entity.pdbx_description
1 polymer ?
#
loop_
_entity_poly.entity_id
_entity_poly.type
_entity_poly.pdbx_seq_one_letter_code
_entity_poly.pdbx_strand_id
1 'polypeptide(L)'
;MRIADSWKDYIVLATGDGEKLENWAGITLLRPDPQVIWHKKRDLKKGVDAYYERKEGGGLWHYNKSIPQEWNISWKDLKFIVKPMGFKHTGIFPEQATNWEYMQKLIKESGREIKVLNLFAYTGGASVACSRAGALVTHVDASKGMVERAKENAQLNGISNIRYIVDDCQKFIEREIRRGNTYDAILMDPPSYGRGPSGEMWKLEDNLADFVALTKKVLSDKPLFVLINSYTTGLQPTVIANILKSVFGNENVSADEIGLPTQEGLVLPCGATGVKVWKN
;
A
#
# COMPACT_ATOMS: atom_id res chain seq x y z
N MET A 1 -14.31 5.99 7.82
CA MET A 1 -13.22 6.30 6.86
C MET A 1 -11.96 6.69 7.62
N ARG A 2 -10.81 6.21 7.19
CA ARG A 2 -9.49 6.59 7.74
C ARG A 2 -8.82 7.55 6.77
N ILE A 3 -8.41 8.73 7.24
CA ILE A 3 -7.84 9.80 6.42
C ILE A 3 -6.33 9.86 6.64
N ALA A 4 -5.55 9.84 5.56
CA ALA A 4 -4.09 9.97 5.61
C ALA A 4 -3.71 11.46 5.51
N ASP A 5 -3.79 12.17 6.63
CA ASP A 5 -3.58 13.63 6.75
C ASP A 5 -2.22 14.03 7.35
N SER A 6 -1.39 13.05 7.66
CA SER A 6 -0.11 13.26 8.37
C SER A 6 1.10 13.51 7.46
N TRP A 7 0.90 13.71 6.16
CA TRP A 7 1.95 14.07 5.22
C TRP A 7 2.36 15.55 5.37
N LYS A 8 3.67 15.82 5.22
CA LYS A 8 4.21 17.18 5.17
C LYS A 8 4.50 17.64 3.74
N ASP A 9 5.01 16.73 2.92
CA ASP A 9 5.52 17.02 1.57
C ASP A 9 4.57 16.57 0.47
N TYR A 10 3.42 16.00 0.83
CA TYR A 10 2.43 15.52 -0.12
C TYR A 10 1.05 16.07 0.22
N ILE A 11 0.33 16.51 -0.80
CA ILE A 11 -1.08 16.94 -0.68
C ILE A 11 -1.80 16.80 -2.02
N VAL A 12 -3.08 16.43 -1.97
CA VAL A 12 -3.98 16.54 -3.12
C VAL A 12 -4.49 17.97 -3.19
N LEU A 13 -4.09 18.70 -4.24
CA LEU A 13 -4.42 20.12 -4.41
C LEU A 13 -5.86 20.30 -4.92
N ALA A 14 -6.28 19.48 -5.89
CA ALA A 14 -7.59 19.57 -6.52
C ALA A 14 -7.96 18.24 -7.20
N THR A 15 -9.26 18.03 -7.38
CA THR A 15 -9.81 16.84 -8.04
C THR A 15 -11.01 17.22 -8.91
N GLY A 16 -11.23 16.46 -10.00
CA GLY A 16 -12.44 16.61 -10.84
C GLY A 16 -12.27 15.97 -12.21
N ASP A 17 -13.38 15.56 -12.81
CA ASP A 17 -13.48 14.98 -14.16
C ASP A 17 -12.50 13.82 -14.42
N GLY A 18 -12.36 12.92 -13.47
CA GLY A 18 -11.49 11.75 -13.58
C GLY A 18 -10.01 12.02 -13.33
N GLU A 19 -9.65 13.18 -12.78
CA GLU A 19 -8.26 13.59 -12.55
C GLU A 19 -8.02 14.05 -11.11
N LYS A 20 -6.79 13.91 -10.64
CA LYS A 20 -6.28 14.46 -9.39
C LYS A 20 -4.98 15.21 -9.60
N LEU A 21 -4.93 16.44 -9.12
CA LEU A 21 -3.74 17.28 -9.09
C LEU A 21 -3.08 17.17 -7.71
N GLU A 22 -1.82 16.79 -7.69
CA GLU A 22 -1.10 16.51 -6.46
C GLU A 22 0.20 17.33 -6.39
N ASN A 23 0.61 17.68 -5.18
CA ASN A 23 1.94 18.23 -4.91
C ASN A 23 2.79 17.14 -4.21
N TRP A 24 3.96 16.87 -4.77
CA TRP A 24 4.92 15.89 -4.31
C TRP A 24 6.25 16.59 -3.97
N ALA A 25 6.37 17.15 -2.76
CA ALA A 25 7.55 17.93 -2.32
C ALA A 25 7.89 19.10 -3.27
N GLY A 26 6.87 19.85 -3.68
CA GLY A 26 7.03 21.01 -4.57
C GLY A 26 6.86 20.70 -6.07
N ILE A 27 6.80 19.44 -6.46
CA ILE A 27 6.56 19.01 -7.86
C ILE A 27 5.07 18.67 -8.02
N THR A 28 4.41 19.32 -8.98
CA THR A 28 3.00 19.10 -9.24
C THR A 28 2.79 18.05 -10.33
N LEU A 29 2.01 17.02 -9.99
CA LEU A 29 1.64 15.94 -10.91
C LEU A 29 0.12 15.87 -11.08
N LEU A 30 -0.34 15.76 -12.34
CA LEU A 30 -1.73 15.48 -12.65
C LEU A 30 -1.84 14.04 -13.15
N ARG A 31 -2.68 13.27 -12.45
CA ARG A 31 -2.87 11.84 -12.75
C ARG A 31 -4.34 11.49 -12.87
N PRO A 32 -4.71 10.53 -13.73
CA PRO A 32 -6.08 10.05 -13.82
C PRO A 32 -6.48 9.29 -12.55
N ASP A 33 -7.71 9.54 -12.08
CA ASP A 33 -8.34 8.79 -11.01
C ASP A 33 -9.81 8.52 -11.36
N PRO A 34 -10.19 7.28 -11.72
CA PRO A 34 -11.52 6.98 -12.21
C PRO A 34 -12.62 7.09 -11.14
N GLN A 35 -12.27 7.17 -9.87
CA GLN A 35 -13.25 7.41 -8.80
C GLN A 35 -13.70 8.87 -8.70
N VAL A 36 -12.95 9.78 -9.32
CA VAL A 36 -13.22 11.24 -9.32
C VAL A 36 -14.26 11.56 -10.41
N ILE A 37 -15.52 11.27 -10.12
CA ILE A 37 -16.64 11.46 -11.07
C ILE A 37 -17.33 12.83 -10.94
N TRP A 38 -16.92 13.67 -9.99
CA TRP A 38 -17.41 15.04 -9.83
C TRP A 38 -16.65 16.02 -10.70
N HIS A 39 -17.26 17.17 -10.97
CA HIS A 39 -16.68 18.17 -11.85
C HIS A 39 -15.56 18.95 -11.19
N LYS A 40 -14.51 19.23 -11.97
CA LYS A 40 -13.44 20.13 -11.54
C LYS A 40 -13.90 21.58 -11.49
N LYS A 41 -13.36 22.34 -10.54
CA LYS A 41 -13.66 23.77 -10.37
C LYS A 41 -12.81 24.68 -11.25
N ARG A 42 -11.71 24.15 -11.81
CA ARG A 42 -10.75 24.89 -12.63
C ARG A 42 -10.00 23.94 -13.59
N ASP A 43 -9.29 24.50 -14.55
CA ASP A 43 -8.38 23.71 -15.38
C ASP A 43 -7.20 23.18 -14.53
N LEU A 44 -7.12 21.87 -14.36
CA LEU A 44 -6.08 21.20 -13.57
C LEU A 44 -4.75 21.09 -14.33
N LYS A 45 -4.73 21.20 -15.65
CA LYS A 45 -3.51 21.14 -16.48
C LYS A 45 -2.72 22.43 -16.46
N LYS A 46 -3.37 23.55 -16.12
CA LYS A 46 -2.73 24.87 -16.13
C LYS A 46 -1.63 24.95 -15.05
N GLY A 47 -0.38 25.07 -15.49
CA GLY A 47 0.78 25.28 -14.62
C GLY A 47 1.34 24.00 -13.96
N VAL A 48 0.77 22.82 -14.24
CA VAL A 48 1.28 21.54 -13.75
C VAL A 48 2.68 21.23 -14.30
N ASP A 49 3.55 20.62 -13.49
CA ASP A 49 4.91 20.30 -13.93
C ASP A 49 4.94 19.07 -14.85
N ALA A 50 4.16 18.03 -14.51
CA ALA A 50 3.97 16.87 -15.39
C ALA A 50 2.57 16.27 -15.24
N TYR A 51 2.09 15.61 -16.29
CA TYR A 51 0.81 14.91 -16.26
C TYR A 51 0.88 13.57 -16.99
N TYR A 52 0.08 12.62 -16.52
CA TYR A 52 -0.06 11.31 -17.14
C TYR A 52 -1.29 11.27 -18.04
N GLU A 53 -1.08 11.02 -19.33
CA GLU A 53 -2.15 10.81 -20.30
C GLU A 53 -2.41 9.32 -20.47
N ARG A 54 -3.65 8.90 -20.21
CA ARG A 54 -4.06 7.50 -20.39
C ARG A 54 -4.29 7.22 -21.88
N LYS A 55 -3.72 6.11 -22.37
CA LYS A 55 -3.95 5.58 -23.73
C LYS A 55 -4.35 4.12 -23.62
N GLU A 56 -4.91 3.57 -24.69
CA GLU A 56 -5.21 2.15 -24.77
C GLU A 56 -3.95 1.31 -24.53
N GLY A 57 -4.03 0.37 -23.60
CA GLY A 57 -2.89 -0.46 -23.19
C GLY A 57 -1.87 0.19 -22.24
N GLY A 58 -2.11 1.43 -21.75
CA GLY A 58 -1.18 2.08 -20.82
C GLY A 58 -1.32 3.59 -20.76
N GLY A 59 -0.25 4.32 -21.02
CA GLY A 59 -0.21 5.80 -21.09
C GLY A 59 1.21 6.33 -21.02
N LEU A 60 1.31 7.65 -21.10
CA LEU A 60 2.59 8.36 -21.14
C LEU A 60 2.59 9.55 -20.18
N TRP A 61 3.75 9.83 -19.62
CA TRP A 61 4.01 11.08 -18.91
C TRP A 61 4.40 12.18 -19.89
N HIS A 62 3.80 13.34 -19.71
CA HIS A 62 4.12 14.58 -20.40
C HIS A 62 4.73 15.56 -19.41
N TYR A 63 5.82 16.21 -19.77
CA TYR A 63 6.57 17.10 -18.90
C TYR A 63 6.48 18.53 -19.44
N ASN A 64 5.81 19.40 -18.70
CA ASN A 64 5.71 20.84 -19.01
C ASN A 64 6.94 21.60 -18.50
N LYS A 65 7.61 21.06 -17.48
CA LYS A 65 8.85 21.58 -16.92
C LYS A 65 9.88 20.47 -16.74
N SER A 66 11.13 20.82 -16.66
CA SER A 66 12.18 19.90 -16.25
C SER A 66 11.99 19.57 -14.77
N ILE A 67 11.82 18.29 -14.45
CA ILE A 67 11.76 17.78 -13.08
C ILE A 67 12.86 16.74 -12.87
N PRO A 68 13.30 16.47 -11.62
CA PRO A 68 14.23 15.39 -11.33
C PRO A 68 13.69 14.04 -11.83
N GLN A 69 14.60 13.15 -12.22
CA GLN A 69 14.20 11.77 -12.60
C GLN A 69 13.59 11.03 -11.40
N GLU A 70 14.08 11.31 -10.20
CA GLU A 70 13.53 10.84 -8.93
C GLU A 70 13.85 11.86 -7.82
N TRP A 71 13.02 11.88 -6.78
CA TRP A 71 13.20 12.75 -5.62
C TRP A 71 12.60 12.10 -4.37
N ASN A 72 12.82 12.71 -3.21
CA ASN A 72 12.34 12.19 -1.94
C ASN A 72 11.10 12.96 -1.48
N ILE A 73 10.16 12.23 -0.86
CA ILE A 73 9.09 12.79 -0.03
C ILE A 73 9.21 12.26 1.38
N SER A 74 8.72 13.03 2.36
CA SER A 74 8.83 12.71 3.78
C SER A 74 7.45 12.47 4.40
N TRP A 75 7.35 11.40 5.17
CA TRP A 75 6.23 11.12 6.05
C TRP A 75 6.75 10.93 7.47
N LYS A 76 6.38 11.83 8.40
CA LYS A 76 6.96 11.88 9.74
C LYS A 76 8.50 11.92 9.67
N ASP A 77 9.18 10.92 10.20
CA ASP A 77 10.63 10.75 10.19
C ASP A 77 11.14 9.81 9.08
N LEU A 78 10.25 9.33 8.21
CA LEU A 78 10.58 8.46 7.09
C LEU A 78 10.63 9.21 5.77
N LYS A 79 11.52 8.78 4.87
CA LYS A 79 11.66 9.30 3.51
C LYS A 79 11.46 8.20 2.50
N PHE A 80 10.88 8.55 1.36
CA PHE A 80 10.62 7.61 0.27
C PHE A 80 11.02 8.21 -1.07
N ILE A 81 11.64 7.41 -1.91
CA ILE A 81 12.03 7.79 -3.27
C ILE A 81 10.81 7.67 -4.17
N VAL A 82 10.48 8.74 -4.87
CA VAL A 82 9.38 8.80 -5.83
C VAL A 82 9.85 9.28 -7.19
N LYS A 83 9.15 8.82 -8.23
CA LYS A 83 9.37 9.24 -9.64
C LYS A 83 8.14 8.93 -10.46
N PRO A 84 7.91 9.61 -11.59
CA PRO A 84 6.96 9.17 -12.59
C PRO A 84 7.32 7.77 -13.10
N MET A 85 6.41 6.82 -12.93
CA MET A 85 6.56 5.43 -13.34
C MET A 85 5.49 5.04 -14.36
N GLY A 86 5.59 3.84 -14.93
CA GLY A 86 4.55 3.27 -15.77
C GLY A 86 3.20 3.17 -15.07
N PHE A 87 2.12 3.13 -15.82
CA PHE A 87 0.74 3.01 -15.30
C PHE A 87 0.34 4.10 -14.29
N LYS A 88 0.82 5.34 -14.46
CA LYS A 88 0.57 6.49 -13.59
C LYS A 88 1.15 6.42 -12.16
N HIS A 89 1.88 5.37 -11.81
CA HIS A 89 2.44 5.21 -10.47
C HIS A 89 3.59 6.19 -10.20
N THR A 90 3.85 6.43 -8.92
CA THR A 90 4.91 7.34 -8.45
C THR A 90 5.89 6.67 -7.48
N GLY A 91 5.68 5.38 -7.20
CA GLY A 91 6.53 4.60 -6.31
C GLY A 91 6.02 4.49 -4.88
N ILE A 92 5.00 5.28 -4.48
CA ILE A 92 4.36 5.17 -3.17
C ILE A 92 2.86 5.46 -3.30
N PHE A 93 2.09 4.95 -2.37
CA PHE A 93 0.66 5.20 -2.21
C PHE A 93 0.45 6.00 -0.91
N PRO A 94 0.27 7.33 -0.99
CA PRO A 94 0.22 8.19 0.20
C PRO A 94 -0.91 7.86 1.17
N GLU A 95 -2.04 7.37 0.69
CA GLU A 95 -3.16 6.93 1.50
C GLU A 95 -2.83 5.80 2.46
N GLN A 96 -1.79 5.02 2.16
CA GLN A 96 -1.30 3.94 3.03
C GLN A 96 -0.70 4.46 4.35
N ALA A 97 -0.40 5.74 4.44
CA ALA A 97 0.13 6.35 5.67
C ALA A 97 -0.78 6.10 6.89
N THR A 98 -2.11 6.06 6.70
CA THR A 98 -3.04 5.73 7.79
C THR A 98 -2.88 4.28 8.28
N ASN A 99 -2.56 3.34 7.37
CA ASN A 99 -2.27 1.96 7.73
C ASN A 99 -0.90 1.83 8.41
N TRP A 100 0.11 2.56 7.91
CA TRP A 100 1.45 2.56 8.53
C TRP A 100 1.40 3.08 9.96
N GLU A 101 0.68 4.18 10.20
CA GLU A 101 0.50 4.73 11.53
C GLU A 101 -0.18 3.76 12.49
N TYR A 102 -1.24 3.09 12.02
CA TYR A 102 -1.96 2.10 12.80
C TYR A 102 -1.09 0.89 13.14
N MET A 103 -0.35 0.35 12.16
CA MET A 103 0.56 -0.77 12.40
C MET A 103 1.71 -0.40 13.34
N GLN A 104 2.31 0.78 13.17
CA GLN A 104 3.36 1.28 14.08
C GLN A 104 2.86 1.36 15.53
N LYS A 105 1.62 1.84 15.72
CA LYS A 105 1.00 1.90 17.04
C LYS A 105 0.87 0.50 17.64
N LEU A 106 0.27 -0.45 16.91
CA LEU A 106 0.10 -1.83 17.39
C LEU A 106 1.44 -2.49 17.74
N ILE A 107 2.46 -2.34 16.90
CA ILE A 107 3.79 -2.91 17.12
C ILE A 107 4.41 -2.33 18.40
N LYS A 108 4.41 -1.01 18.58
CA LYS A 108 4.97 -0.35 19.76
C LYS A 108 4.23 -0.72 21.06
N GLU A 109 2.89 -0.75 21.00
CA GLU A 109 2.06 -1.08 22.15
C GLU A 109 2.12 -2.56 22.56
N SER A 110 2.60 -3.45 21.68
CA SER A 110 2.73 -4.88 21.98
C SER A 110 3.76 -5.18 23.07
N GLY A 111 4.75 -4.29 23.25
CA GLY A 111 5.82 -4.46 24.25
C GLY A 111 6.76 -5.64 24.00
N ARG A 112 6.72 -6.26 22.82
CA ARG A 112 7.56 -7.41 22.43
C ARG A 112 8.07 -7.28 21.00
N GLU A 113 9.07 -8.08 20.65
CA GLU A 113 9.50 -8.20 19.24
C GLU A 113 8.38 -8.81 18.39
N ILE A 114 8.09 -8.19 17.25
CA ILE A 114 7.05 -8.60 16.31
C ILE A 114 7.67 -9.01 15.00
N LYS A 115 7.39 -10.23 14.53
CA LYS A 115 7.72 -10.72 13.20
C LYS A 115 6.59 -10.38 12.24
N VAL A 116 6.86 -9.51 11.28
CA VAL A 116 5.89 -9.04 10.29
C VAL A 116 6.16 -9.68 8.94
N LEU A 117 5.14 -10.28 8.34
CA LEU A 117 5.13 -10.71 6.94
C LEU A 117 4.37 -9.70 6.09
N ASN A 118 5.06 -9.03 5.17
CA ASN A 118 4.47 -8.12 4.20
C ASN A 118 4.42 -8.79 2.82
N LEU A 119 3.22 -9.04 2.32
CA LEU A 119 2.93 -9.70 1.04
C LEU A 119 2.43 -8.68 0.03
N PHE A 120 2.81 -8.85 -1.24
CA PHE A 120 2.60 -7.84 -2.31
C PHE A 120 3.20 -6.49 -1.90
N ALA A 121 4.42 -6.55 -1.39
CA ALA A 121 4.99 -5.51 -0.56
C ALA A 121 5.49 -4.28 -1.34
N TYR A 122 5.46 -4.33 -2.69
CA TYR A 122 5.77 -3.23 -3.60
C TYR A 122 7.12 -2.55 -3.29
N THR A 123 7.16 -1.23 -3.19
CA THR A 123 8.38 -0.44 -2.89
C THR A 123 8.71 -0.33 -1.40
N GLY A 124 8.01 -1.10 -0.55
CA GLY A 124 8.34 -1.29 0.84
C GLY A 124 7.88 -0.21 1.82
N GLY A 125 6.95 0.67 1.46
CA GLY A 125 6.46 1.71 2.38
C GLY A 125 6.02 1.14 3.73
N ALA A 126 5.16 0.12 3.72
CA ALA A 126 4.72 -0.57 4.93
C ALA A 126 5.84 -1.33 5.65
N SER A 127 6.77 -1.96 4.88
CA SER A 127 7.93 -2.66 5.46
C SER A 127 8.84 -1.71 6.23
N VAL A 128 9.16 -0.55 5.64
CA VAL A 128 9.96 0.51 6.28
C VAL A 128 9.25 1.05 7.53
N ALA A 129 7.94 1.29 7.46
CA ALA A 129 7.17 1.79 8.59
C ALA A 129 7.10 0.79 9.75
N CYS A 130 6.86 -0.50 9.49
CA CYS A 130 6.85 -1.55 10.52
C CYS A 130 8.24 -1.74 11.15
N SER A 131 9.30 -1.76 10.32
CA SER A 131 10.67 -1.88 10.80
C SER A 131 11.09 -0.69 11.67
N ARG A 132 10.69 0.55 11.32
CA ARG A 132 10.89 1.75 12.14
C ARG A 132 10.22 1.64 13.51
N ALA A 133 9.13 0.89 13.62
CA ALA A 133 8.45 0.63 14.88
C ALA A 133 9.10 -0.49 15.72
N GLY A 134 10.17 -1.14 15.23
CA GLY A 134 10.94 -2.18 15.91
C GLY A 134 10.61 -3.61 15.47
N ALA A 135 9.82 -3.80 14.41
CA ALA A 135 9.49 -5.15 13.92
C ALA A 135 10.63 -5.75 13.07
N LEU A 136 10.76 -7.08 13.12
CA LEU A 136 11.51 -7.87 12.14
C LEU A 136 10.60 -8.14 10.93
N VAL A 137 10.94 -7.58 9.79
CA VAL A 137 10.07 -7.63 8.60
C VAL A 137 10.58 -8.61 7.56
N THR A 138 9.71 -9.47 7.05
CA THR A 138 9.92 -10.21 5.81
C THR A 138 9.07 -9.57 4.72
N HIS A 139 9.74 -9.00 3.72
CA HIS A 139 9.17 -8.30 2.58
C HIS A 139 9.15 -9.23 1.37
N VAL A 140 7.98 -9.50 0.82
CA VAL A 140 7.78 -10.42 -0.32
C VAL A 140 7.06 -9.70 -1.45
N ASP A 141 7.68 -9.67 -2.62
CA ASP A 141 7.08 -9.18 -3.86
C ASP A 141 7.62 -9.96 -5.05
N ALA A 142 6.79 -10.20 -6.06
CA ALA A 142 7.19 -10.94 -7.25
C ALA A 142 8.09 -10.11 -8.19
N SER A 143 8.05 -8.78 -8.09
CA SER A 143 8.83 -7.87 -8.93
C SER A 143 10.19 -7.57 -8.33
N LYS A 144 11.26 -8.08 -8.98
CA LYS A 144 12.63 -7.77 -8.56
C LYS A 144 12.90 -6.27 -8.47
N GLY A 145 12.42 -5.48 -9.44
CA GLY A 145 12.61 -4.03 -9.45
C GLY A 145 11.93 -3.33 -8.26
N MET A 146 10.77 -3.81 -7.81
CA MET A 146 10.09 -3.27 -6.64
C MET A 146 10.82 -3.64 -5.35
N VAL A 147 11.32 -4.87 -5.25
CA VAL A 147 12.14 -5.30 -4.10
C VAL A 147 13.47 -4.52 -4.01
N GLU A 148 14.12 -4.23 -5.13
CA GLU A 148 15.31 -3.35 -5.12
C GLU A 148 14.96 -1.93 -4.67
N ARG A 149 13.86 -1.34 -5.14
CA ARG A 149 13.37 -0.04 -4.67
C ARG A 149 13.04 -0.06 -3.17
N ALA A 150 12.49 -1.16 -2.66
CA ALA A 150 12.24 -1.33 -1.22
C ALA A 150 13.53 -1.31 -0.39
N LYS A 151 14.62 -1.92 -0.89
CA LYS A 151 15.94 -1.84 -0.26
C LYS A 151 16.49 -0.42 -0.23
N GLU A 152 16.37 0.31 -1.37
CA GLU A 152 16.78 1.71 -1.45
C GLU A 152 16.02 2.59 -0.47
N ASN A 153 14.69 2.40 -0.35
CA ASN A 153 13.87 3.10 0.63
C ASN A 153 14.28 2.77 2.07
N ALA A 154 14.60 1.52 2.38
CA ALA A 154 15.09 1.15 3.71
C ALA A 154 16.46 1.76 4.01
N GLN A 155 17.41 1.72 3.06
CA GLN A 155 18.74 2.32 3.18
C GLN A 155 18.66 3.83 3.41
N LEU A 156 17.78 4.54 2.66
CA LEU A 156 17.51 5.98 2.82
C LEU A 156 17.09 6.33 4.25
N ASN A 157 16.47 5.38 4.96
CA ASN A 157 16.00 5.54 6.34
C ASN A 157 16.95 4.90 7.39
N GLY A 158 18.12 4.40 7.00
CA GLY A 158 19.06 3.72 7.92
C GLY A 158 18.51 2.39 8.48
N ILE A 159 17.61 1.73 7.75
CA ILE A 159 16.97 0.47 8.15
C ILE A 159 17.69 -0.71 7.48
N SER A 160 18.08 -1.71 8.27
CA SER A 160 18.84 -2.89 7.81
C SER A 160 18.21 -4.23 8.21
N ASN A 161 17.17 -4.26 9.01
CA ASN A 161 16.53 -5.46 9.58
C ASN A 161 15.33 -5.97 8.78
N ILE A 162 15.31 -5.75 7.47
CA ILE A 162 14.28 -6.29 6.57
C ILE A 162 14.85 -7.43 5.74
N ARG A 163 14.19 -8.58 5.76
CA ARG A 163 14.47 -9.72 4.89
C ARG A 163 13.70 -9.58 3.58
N TYR A 164 14.39 -9.47 2.46
CA TYR A 164 13.80 -9.27 1.14
C TYR A 164 13.71 -10.57 0.36
N ILE A 165 12.55 -10.83 -0.23
CA ILE A 165 12.24 -12.03 -1.01
C ILE A 165 11.61 -11.60 -2.34
N VAL A 166 12.22 -12.01 -3.45
CA VAL A 166 11.63 -11.90 -4.80
C VAL A 166 10.95 -13.21 -5.11
N ASP A 167 9.61 -13.26 -4.99
CA ASP A 167 8.85 -14.50 -5.13
C ASP A 167 7.34 -14.25 -5.28
N ASP A 168 6.64 -15.25 -5.80
CA ASP A 168 5.19 -15.33 -5.70
C ASP A 168 4.76 -15.51 -4.24
N CYS A 169 3.78 -14.70 -3.80
CA CYS A 169 3.37 -14.67 -2.40
C CYS A 169 2.76 -15.99 -1.92
N GLN A 170 1.97 -16.66 -2.76
CA GLN A 170 1.38 -17.95 -2.39
C GLN A 170 2.45 -19.02 -2.26
N LYS A 171 3.33 -19.14 -3.24
CA LYS A 171 4.46 -20.11 -3.23
C LYS A 171 5.39 -19.85 -2.04
N PHE A 172 5.61 -18.59 -1.67
CA PHE A 172 6.37 -18.23 -0.49
C PHE A 172 5.71 -18.74 0.79
N ILE A 173 4.40 -18.48 0.99
CA ILE A 173 3.67 -18.96 2.18
C ILE A 173 3.70 -20.49 2.26
N GLU A 174 3.46 -21.19 1.16
CA GLU A 174 3.51 -22.65 1.12
C GLU A 174 4.88 -23.20 1.55
N ARG A 175 5.98 -22.51 1.19
CA ARG A 175 7.33 -22.88 1.67
C ARG A 175 7.52 -22.59 3.14
N GLU A 176 7.03 -21.47 3.64
CA GLU A 176 7.13 -21.12 5.07
C GLU A 176 6.32 -22.11 5.94
N ILE A 177 5.15 -22.57 5.47
CA ILE A 177 4.38 -23.66 6.13
C ILE A 177 5.23 -24.92 6.23
N ARG A 178 5.88 -25.38 5.13
CA ARG A 178 6.73 -26.57 5.16
C ARG A 178 7.95 -26.42 6.06
N ARG A 179 8.45 -25.21 6.26
CA ARG A 179 9.59 -24.88 7.14
C ARG A 179 9.20 -24.69 8.60
N GLY A 180 7.90 -24.61 8.90
CA GLY A 180 7.41 -24.30 10.23
C GLY A 180 7.68 -22.87 10.69
N ASN A 181 7.93 -21.94 9.75
CA ASN A 181 8.13 -20.53 10.09
C ASN A 181 6.80 -19.85 10.37
N THR A 182 6.77 -18.98 11.38
CA THR A 182 5.58 -18.24 11.79
C THR A 182 5.84 -16.75 11.95
N TYR A 183 4.76 -15.98 11.84
CA TYR A 183 4.75 -14.52 11.91
C TYR A 183 3.67 -14.03 12.88
N ASP A 184 3.97 -12.93 13.59
CA ASP A 184 3.03 -12.34 14.55
C ASP A 184 2.04 -11.40 13.88
N ALA A 185 2.43 -10.82 12.75
CA ALA A 185 1.58 -9.95 11.97
C ALA A 185 1.74 -10.21 10.48
N ILE A 186 0.63 -10.11 9.76
CA ILE A 186 0.61 -10.27 8.30
C ILE A 186 -0.11 -9.06 7.73
N LEU A 187 0.51 -8.43 6.73
CA LEU A 187 -0.15 -7.42 5.93
C LEU A 187 -0.08 -7.79 4.45
N MET A 188 -1.13 -7.43 3.72
CA MET A 188 -1.23 -7.73 2.30
C MET A 188 -2.01 -6.65 1.56
N ASP A 189 -1.50 -6.31 0.37
CA ASP A 189 -2.11 -5.38 -0.56
C ASP A 189 -2.17 -6.01 -1.96
N PRO A 190 -2.98 -7.09 -2.12
CA PRO A 190 -3.01 -7.84 -3.35
C PRO A 190 -3.58 -7.01 -4.51
N PRO A 191 -3.05 -7.18 -5.73
CA PRO A 191 -3.58 -6.50 -6.90
C PRO A 191 -4.99 -7.03 -7.24
N SER A 192 -5.81 -6.19 -7.87
CA SER A 192 -7.12 -6.63 -8.38
C SER A 192 -6.98 -7.76 -9.41
N TYR A 193 -5.92 -7.68 -10.22
CA TYR A 193 -5.59 -8.64 -11.26
C TYR A 193 -4.07 -8.77 -11.42
N GLY A 194 -3.59 -9.97 -11.67
CA GLY A 194 -2.18 -10.23 -11.91
C GLY A 194 -1.95 -11.55 -12.67
N ARG A 195 -0.73 -11.71 -13.22
CA ARG A 195 -0.26 -12.97 -13.75
C ARG A 195 0.98 -13.41 -13.01
N GLY A 196 0.98 -14.63 -12.52
CA GLY A 196 2.15 -15.25 -11.93
C GLY A 196 3.21 -15.59 -12.98
N PRO A 197 4.45 -15.87 -12.56
CA PRO A 197 5.57 -16.19 -13.47
C PRO A 197 5.33 -17.41 -14.37
N SER A 198 4.47 -18.32 -13.98
CA SER A 198 4.12 -19.55 -14.74
C SER A 198 2.77 -19.40 -15.49
N GLY A 199 2.22 -18.16 -15.58
CA GLY A 199 0.99 -17.88 -16.29
C GLY A 199 -0.28 -18.03 -15.44
N GLU A 200 -0.15 -18.32 -14.15
CA GLU A 200 -1.29 -18.38 -13.22
C GLU A 200 -2.02 -17.04 -13.19
N MET A 201 -3.33 -17.09 -13.20
CA MET A 201 -4.18 -15.91 -13.14
C MET A 201 -4.57 -15.62 -11.69
N TRP A 202 -4.15 -14.46 -11.20
CA TRP A 202 -4.67 -13.90 -9.97
C TRP A 202 -5.83 -12.97 -10.30
N LYS A 203 -6.97 -13.21 -9.70
CA LYS A 203 -8.12 -12.32 -9.70
C LYS A 203 -8.61 -12.22 -8.26
N LEU A 204 -8.67 -11.01 -7.73
CA LEU A 204 -8.84 -10.80 -6.29
C LEU A 204 -10.14 -11.42 -5.79
N GLU A 205 -11.24 -11.22 -6.50
CA GLU A 205 -12.56 -11.71 -6.12
C GLU A 205 -12.63 -13.25 -6.02
N ASP A 206 -11.83 -13.93 -6.85
CA ASP A 206 -11.81 -15.40 -6.91
C ASP A 206 -10.82 -16.02 -5.91
N ASN A 207 -9.76 -15.29 -5.55
CA ASN A 207 -8.61 -15.86 -4.82
C ASN A 207 -8.44 -15.33 -3.38
N LEU A 208 -8.98 -14.15 -3.04
CA LEU A 208 -8.65 -13.48 -1.78
C LEU A 208 -9.02 -14.31 -0.55
N ALA A 209 -10.21 -14.91 -0.51
CA ALA A 209 -10.67 -15.65 0.66
C ALA A 209 -9.78 -16.87 0.96
N ASP A 210 -9.43 -17.65 -0.07
CA ASP A 210 -8.55 -18.81 0.06
C ASP A 210 -7.12 -18.42 0.41
N PHE A 211 -6.63 -17.32 -0.17
CA PHE A 211 -5.31 -16.78 0.14
C PHE A 211 -5.22 -16.32 1.62
N VAL A 212 -6.24 -15.63 2.12
CA VAL A 212 -6.32 -15.23 3.53
C VAL A 212 -6.37 -16.47 4.45
N ALA A 213 -7.14 -17.50 4.08
CA ALA A 213 -7.17 -18.75 4.82
C ALA A 213 -5.80 -19.47 4.83
N LEU A 214 -5.06 -19.40 3.72
CA LEU A 214 -3.70 -19.93 3.64
C LEU A 214 -2.76 -19.21 4.59
N THR A 215 -2.85 -17.88 4.71
CA THR A 215 -1.99 -17.08 5.59
C THR A 215 -2.15 -17.44 7.07
N LYS A 216 -3.34 -17.92 7.47
CA LYS A 216 -3.59 -18.39 8.85
C LYS A 216 -2.60 -19.47 9.30
N LYS A 217 -2.11 -20.31 8.36
CA LYS A 217 -1.19 -21.41 8.66
C LYS A 217 0.23 -20.97 9.02
N VAL A 218 0.57 -19.72 8.77
CA VAL A 218 1.87 -19.12 9.13
C VAL A 218 1.75 -18.06 10.23
N LEU A 219 0.59 -17.93 10.88
CA LEU A 219 0.47 -17.12 12.09
C LEU A 219 1.11 -17.83 13.27
N SER A 220 1.76 -17.05 14.15
CA SER A 220 2.30 -17.54 15.42
C SER A 220 1.16 -17.85 16.42
N ASP A 221 1.50 -18.52 17.52
CA ASP A 221 0.56 -18.80 18.60
C ASP A 221 0.07 -17.53 19.33
N LYS A 222 0.80 -16.41 19.19
CA LYS A 222 0.47 -15.10 19.75
C LYS A 222 0.44 -14.04 18.67
N PRO A 223 -0.52 -14.12 17.74
CA PRO A 223 -0.60 -13.15 16.66
C PRO A 223 -0.96 -11.76 17.18
N LEU A 224 -0.54 -10.72 16.46
CA LEU A 224 -0.84 -9.33 16.79
C LEU A 224 -1.92 -8.76 15.87
N PHE A 225 -1.71 -8.82 14.54
CA PHE A 225 -2.72 -8.37 13.59
C PHE A 225 -2.60 -9.06 12.22
N VAL A 226 -3.71 -9.06 11.48
CA VAL A 226 -3.76 -9.28 10.03
C VAL A 226 -4.43 -8.07 9.39
N LEU A 227 -3.76 -7.42 8.44
CA LEU A 227 -4.25 -6.27 7.70
C LEU A 227 -4.36 -6.61 6.22
N ILE A 228 -5.51 -6.31 5.62
CA ILE A 228 -5.75 -6.43 4.17
C ILE A 228 -6.13 -5.05 3.65
N ASN A 229 -5.44 -4.61 2.60
CA ASN A 229 -5.84 -3.45 1.83
C ASN A 229 -6.31 -3.87 0.43
N SER A 230 -7.20 -3.12 -0.18
CA SER A 230 -7.65 -3.36 -1.55
C SER A 230 -8.03 -2.05 -2.25
N TYR A 231 -7.63 -1.95 -3.51
CA TYR A 231 -8.00 -0.88 -4.43
C TYR A 231 -9.03 -1.34 -5.48
N THR A 232 -9.57 -2.55 -5.32
CA THR A 232 -10.52 -3.11 -6.28
C THR A 232 -11.84 -2.36 -6.21
N THR A 233 -12.24 -1.76 -7.33
CA THR A 233 -13.53 -1.08 -7.46
C THR A 233 -14.67 -2.05 -7.22
N GLY A 234 -15.63 -1.66 -6.37
CA GLY A 234 -16.78 -2.50 -6.01
C GLY A 234 -16.53 -3.42 -4.80
N LEU A 235 -15.29 -3.57 -4.33
CA LEU A 235 -15.01 -4.31 -3.09
C LEU A 235 -15.19 -3.40 -1.87
N GLN A 236 -16.37 -3.47 -1.26
CA GLN A 236 -16.71 -2.68 -0.08
C GLN A 236 -15.88 -3.12 1.14
N PRO A 237 -15.58 -2.22 2.10
CA PRO A 237 -14.86 -2.58 3.33
C PRO A 237 -15.49 -3.75 4.09
N THR A 238 -16.82 -3.85 4.11
CA THR A 238 -17.56 -4.93 4.76
C THR A 238 -17.22 -6.32 4.17
N VAL A 239 -16.89 -6.40 2.87
CA VAL A 239 -16.47 -7.67 2.26
C VAL A 239 -15.15 -8.15 2.87
N ILE A 240 -14.18 -7.25 3.00
CA ILE A 240 -12.88 -7.54 3.66
C ILE A 240 -13.11 -7.96 5.12
N ALA A 241 -13.99 -7.23 5.85
CA ALA A 241 -14.33 -7.59 7.22
C ALA A 241 -14.92 -8.99 7.32
N ASN A 242 -15.81 -9.38 6.40
CA ASN A 242 -16.43 -10.70 6.41
C ASN A 242 -15.41 -11.81 6.10
N ILE A 243 -14.47 -11.59 5.18
CA ILE A 243 -13.36 -12.53 4.93
C ILE A 243 -12.51 -12.70 6.19
N LEU A 244 -12.11 -11.60 6.83
CA LEU A 244 -11.34 -11.67 8.08
C LEU A 244 -12.09 -12.41 9.19
N LYS A 245 -13.39 -12.15 9.36
CA LYS A 245 -14.24 -12.82 10.34
C LYS A 245 -14.38 -14.31 10.07
N SER A 246 -14.60 -14.70 8.82
CA SER A 246 -14.75 -16.10 8.43
C SER A 246 -13.51 -16.93 8.69
N VAL A 247 -12.32 -16.33 8.53
CA VAL A 247 -11.04 -17.02 8.71
C VAL A 247 -10.54 -16.96 10.16
N PHE A 248 -10.63 -15.79 10.81
CA PHE A 248 -9.99 -15.53 12.11
C PHE A 248 -10.95 -15.33 13.28
N GLY A 249 -12.27 -15.43 13.04
CA GLY A 249 -13.30 -15.19 14.05
C GLY A 249 -13.74 -13.72 14.16
N ASN A 250 -14.91 -13.52 14.78
CA ASN A 250 -15.63 -12.24 14.72
C ASN A 250 -15.03 -11.10 15.56
N GLU A 251 -14.25 -11.45 16.59
CA GLU A 251 -13.76 -10.47 17.55
C GLU A 251 -12.70 -9.53 16.98
N ASN A 252 -12.75 -8.25 17.37
CA ASN A 252 -11.74 -7.24 17.01
C ASN A 252 -11.41 -7.17 15.50
N VAL A 253 -12.44 -7.30 14.66
CA VAL A 253 -12.35 -7.06 13.22
C VAL A 253 -12.96 -5.71 12.92
N SER A 254 -12.22 -4.86 12.22
CA SER A 254 -12.71 -3.59 11.70
C SER A 254 -12.36 -3.45 10.22
N ALA A 255 -13.18 -2.75 9.47
CA ALA A 255 -12.86 -2.37 8.10
C ALA A 255 -13.43 -0.99 7.79
N ASP A 256 -12.66 -0.22 7.04
CA ASP A 256 -12.98 1.14 6.66
C ASP A 256 -12.49 1.45 5.25
N GLU A 257 -13.09 2.45 4.65
CA GLU A 257 -12.51 3.14 3.50
C GLU A 257 -11.30 3.96 3.95
N ILE A 258 -10.27 4.03 3.11
CA ILE A 258 -9.11 4.91 3.29
C ILE A 258 -9.15 6.01 2.24
N GLY A 259 -8.68 7.20 2.60
CA GLY A 259 -8.72 8.35 1.70
C GLY A 259 -7.66 9.41 2.02
N LEU A 260 -7.56 10.35 1.10
CA LEU A 260 -6.67 11.50 1.17
C LEU A 260 -7.48 12.79 1.31
N PRO A 261 -7.12 13.69 2.21
CA PRO A 261 -7.74 15.01 2.26
C PRO A 261 -7.30 15.82 1.04
N THR A 262 -8.20 16.65 0.51
CA THR A 262 -7.86 17.60 -0.55
C THR A 262 -7.80 19.02 -0.02
N GLN A 263 -6.98 19.85 -0.64
CA GLN A 263 -6.92 21.29 -0.30
C GLN A 263 -8.26 22.01 -0.58
N GLU A 264 -9.11 21.44 -1.43
CA GLU A 264 -10.45 21.96 -1.73
C GLU A 264 -11.51 21.59 -0.67
N GLY A 265 -11.13 20.89 0.39
CA GLY A 265 -12.04 20.46 1.46
C GLY A 265 -12.84 19.20 1.14
N LEU A 266 -12.50 18.48 0.06
CA LEU A 266 -13.04 17.17 -0.27
C LEU A 266 -12.15 16.06 0.30
N VAL A 267 -12.63 14.83 0.28
CA VAL A 267 -11.83 13.64 0.52
C VAL A 267 -11.80 12.82 -0.76
N LEU A 268 -10.59 12.48 -1.22
CA LEU A 268 -10.39 11.55 -2.32
C LEU A 268 -10.48 10.13 -1.76
N PRO A 269 -11.50 9.33 -2.12
CA PRO A 269 -11.56 7.93 -1.73
C PRO A 269 -10.47 7.15 -2.49
N CYS A 270 -9.74 6.28 -1.81
CA CYS A 270 -8.63 5.57 -2.42
C CYS A 270 -8.82 4.06 -2.45
N GLY A 271 -9.26 3.47 -1.35
CA GLY A 271 -9.45 2.04 -1.23
C GLY A 271 -10.08 1.64 0.08
N ALA A 272 -10.06 0.35 0.39
CA ALA A 272 -10.61 -0.20 1.61
C ALA A 272 -9.54 -0.97 2.39
N THR A 273 -9.56 -0.85 3.72
CA THR A 273 -8.68 -1.60 4.61
C THR A 273 -9.49 -2.35 5.65
N GLY A 274 -9.21 -3.63 5.83
CA GLY A 274 -9.72 -4.44 6.93
C GLY A 274 -8.58 -4.90 7.84
N VAL A 275 -8.87 -4.98 9.13
CA VAL A 275 -7.89 -5.40 10.14
C VAL A 275 -8.55 -6.34 11.16
N LYS A 276 -7.91 -7.46 11.41
CA LYS A 276 -8.12 -8.30 12.59
C LYS A 276 -6.99 -8.02 13.57
N VAL A 277 -7.33 -7.76 14.84
CA VAL A 277 -6.35 -7.56 15.92
C VAL A 277 -6.60 -8.59 17.01
N TRP A 278 -5.53 -9.16 17.56
CA TRP A 278 -5.59 -9.96 18.77
C TRP A 278 -5.17 -9.09 19.97
N LYS A 279 -5.99 -9.05 20.98
CA LYS A 279 -5.65 -8.42 22.28
C LYS A 279 -4.92 -9.48 23.11
N ASN A 280 -3.70 -9.19 23.48
CA ASN A 280 -2.94 -10.02 24.43
C ASN A 280 -3.44 -9.79 25.85
#